data_de0e249bda1e499971ea1f505bf2e621
#
_entry.id   de0e249bda1e499971ea1f505bf2e621
#
_cell.length_a   1.000
_cell.length_b   1.000
_cell.length_c   1.000
_cell.angle_alpha   90.00
_cell.angle_beta   90.00
_cell.angle_gamma   90.00
#
_symmetry.space_group_name_H-M   'P 1'
#
loop_
_entity.id
_entity.type
_entity.pdbx_description
1 polymer ?
#
loop_
_entity_poly.entity_id
_entity_poly.type
_entity_poly.pdbx_seq_one_letter_code
_entity_poly.pdbx_strand_id
1 'polypeptide(L)'
;MSKREIKVGARFIGDGHPVFVVGEIGINHNGDVEIAKKIIAGAKHAGCDAVKFQKRTPEICTPKDQWNIERDTPWGRMTYIDYRHKVEFGEKEYSAIDKYCKEIGMIWFASCWDEEAV
;
A
#
# COMPACT_ATOMS: atom_id res chain seq x y z
N MET A 1 -13.15 20.75 -27.53
CA MET A 1 -12.90 19.43 -26.87
C MET A 1 -13.31 19.52 -25.41
N SER A 2 -13.97 18.50 -24.92
CA SER A 2 -14.23 18.39 -23.48
C SER A 2 -12.90 18.19 -22.72
N LYS A 3 -12.76 18.86 -21.57
CA LYS A 3 -11.62 18.63 -20.69
C LYS A 3 -11.63 17.18 -20.21
N ARG A 4 -10.47 16.55 -20.23
CA ARG A 4 -10.27 15.22 -19.64
C ARG A 4 -10.02 15.40 -18.16
N GLU A 5 -11.00 15.07 -17.34
CA GLU A 5 -10.86 15.12 -15.89
C GLU A 5 -11.61 13.98 -15.21
N ILE A 6 -11.06 13.51 -14.11
CA ILE A 6 -11.67 12.52 -13.23
C ILE A 6 -11.62 13.03 -11.79
N LYS A 7 -12.57 12.59 -11.00
CA LYS A 7 -12.61 12.91 -9.56
C LYS A 7 -12.09 11.72 -8.73
N VAL A 8 -11.13 11.98 -7.86
CA VAL A 8 -10.60 11.01 -6.90
C VAL A 8 -10.73 11.59 -5.49
N GLY A 9 -11.64 11.05 -4.70
CA GLY A 9 -12.01 11.68 -3.42
C GLY A 9 -12.50 13.10 -3.63
N ALA A 10 -11.89 14.06 -2.96
CA ALA A 10 -12.18 15.49 -3.10
C ALA A 10 -11.32 16.20 -4.16
N ARG A 11 -10.45 15.47 -4.88
CA ARG A 11 -9.48 16.02 -5.83
C ARG A 11 -9.93 15.75 -7.27
N PHE A 12 -9.55 16.66 -8.17
CA PHE A 12 -9.69 16.47 -9.61
C PHE A 12 -8.33 16.24 -10.25
N ILE A 13 -8.28 15.30 -11.19
CA ILE A 13 -7.08 14.95 -11.96
C ILE A 13 -7.40 15.13 -13.43
N GLY A 14 -6.52 15.75 -14.18
CA GLY A 14 -6.68 15.94 -15.62
C GLY A 14 -6.25 17.30 -16.10
N ASP A 15 -6.80 17.69 -17.26
CA ASP A 15 -6.39 18.89 -17.96
C ASP A 15 -6.63 20.17 -17.12
N GLY A 16 -5.56 20.90 -16.85
CA GLY A 16 -5.60 22.15 -16.10
C GLY A 16 -5.61 22.00 -14.57
N HIS A 17 -5.55 20.78 -14.08
CA HIS A 17 -5.41 20.51 -12.64
C HIS A 17 -3.95 20.28 -12.24
N PRO A 18 -3.58 20.52 -10.96
CA PRO A 18 -2.27 20.17 -10.45
C PRO A 18 -1.97 18.67 -10.60
N VAL A 19 -0.71 18.31 -10.72
CA VAL A 19 -0.28 16.91 -10.74
C VAL A 19 -0.73 16.22 -9.45
N PHE A 20 -1.31 15.04 -9.59
CA PHE A 20 -1.71 14.20 -8.47
C PHE A 20 -0.56 13.25 -8.12
N VAL A 21 0.00 13.40 -6.92
CA VAL A 21 1.18 12.65 -6.48
C VAL A 21 0.77 11.54 -5.54
N VAL A 22 1.13 10.31 -5.89
CA VAL A 22 0.90 9.11 -5.07
C VAL A 22 2.21 8.67 -4.43
N GLY A 23 2.24 8.64 -3.11
CA GLY A 23 3.35 8.06 -2.36
C GLY A 23 3.21 6.54 -2.31
N GLU A 24 4.18 5.82 -2.89
CA GLU A 24 4.20 4.35 -2.87
C GLU A 24 4.74 3.85 -1.53
N ILE A 25 3.88 3.35 -0.65
CA ILE A 25 4.29 2.72 0.60
C ILE A 25 4.70 1.26 0.36
N GLY A 26 3.95 0.57 -0.52
CA GLY A 26 4.23 -0.82 -0.86
C GLY A 26 4.19 -1.70 0.39
N ILE A 27 5.33 -2.30 0.70
CA ILE A 27 5.56 -3.13 1.91
C ILE A 27 6.63 -2.54 2.84
N ASN A 28 7.01 -1.30 2.66
CA ASN A 28 8.07 -0.66 3.45
C ASN A 28 7.72 -0.49 4.94
N HIS A 29 6.48 -0.75 5.31
CA HIS A 29 6.02 -0.79 6.70
C HIS A 29 6.46 -2.04 7.46
N ASN A 30 7.06 -3.04 6.79
CA ASN A 30 7.54 -4.29 7.40
C ASN A 30 6.47 -5.04 8.22
N GLY A 31 5.20 -4.99 7.82
CA GLY A 31 4.10 -5.63 8.54
C GLY A 31 3.67 -4.93 9.84
N ASP A 32 4.14 -3.72 10.07
CA ASP A 32 3.84 -2.93 11.27
C ASP A 32 2.94 -1.73 10.93
N VAL A 33 1.73 -1.71 11.50
CA VAL A 33 0.74 -0.65 11.27
C VAL A 33 1.23 0.72 11.79
N GLU A 34 1.96 0.74 12.89
CA GLU A 34 2.45 2.02 13.43
C GLU A 34 3.56 2.61 12.56
N ILE A 35 4.39 1.76 11.95
CA ILE A 35 5.35 2.21 10.94
C ILE A 35 4.60 2.71 9.71
N ALA A 36 3.56 1.99 9.25
CA ALA A 36 2.73 2.43 8.13
C ALA A 36 2.12 3.82 8.38
N LYS A 37 1.57 4.07 9.56
CA LYS A 37 1.02 5.39 9.92
C LYS A 37 2.07 6.50 9.87
N LYS A 38 3.29 6.22 10.32
CA LYS A 38 4.40 7.19 10.24
C LYS A 38 4.76 7.51 8.79
N ILE A 39 4.79 6.50 7.92
CA ILE A 39 5.06 6.70 6.49
C ILE A 39 3.93 7.52 5.84
N ILE A 40 2.67 7.22 6.17
CA ILE A 40 1.52 7.99 5.69
C ILE A 40 1.63 9.46 6.12
N ALA A 41 1.92 9.71 7.39
CA ALA A 41 2.08 11.08 7.90
C ALA A 41 3.23 11.81 7.20
N GLY A 42 4.35 11.13 6.97
CA GLY A 42 5.50 11.67 6.22
C GLY A 42 5.14 12.01 4.78
N ALA A 43 4.42 11.14 4.10
CA ALA A 43 3.95 11.37 2.73
C ALA A 43 3.02 12.59 2.66
N LYS A 44 2.09 12.72 3.62
CA LYS A 44 1.20 13.87 3.71
C LYS A 44 1.99 15.16 3.95
N HIS A 45 2.93 15.14 4.86
CA HIS A 45 3.80 16.30 5.16
C HIS A 45 4.63 16.71 3.93
N ALA A 46 5.09 15.74 3.14
CA ALA A 46 5.82 15.99 1.91
C ALA A 46 4.95 16.51 0.76
N GLY A 47 3.63 16.53 0.90
CA GLY A 47 2.70 17.04 -0.10
C GLY A 47 2.12 16.00 -1.05
N CYS A 48 2.25 14.71 -0.76
CA CYS A 48 1.55 13.68 -1.52
C CYS A 48 0.03 13.82 -1.41
N ASP A 49 -0.67 13.56 -2.50
CA ASP A 49 -2.14 13.61 -2.55
C ASP A 49 -2.78 12.31 -2.08
N ALA A 50 -2.10 11.20 -2.27
CA ALA A 50 -2.53 9.87 -1.84
C ALA A 50 -1.34 9.00 -1.48
N VAL A 51 -1.60 7.90 -0.79
CA VAL A 51 -0.63 6.83 -0.56
C VAL A 51 -1.17 5.51 -1.09
N LYS A 52 -0.28 4.64 -1.52
CA LYS A 52 -0.64 3.34 -2.09
C LYS A 52 0.12 2.20 -1.42
N PHE A 53 -0.62 1.17 -1.06
CA PHE A 53 -0.09 -0.09 -0.55
C PHE A 53 -0.06 -1.16 -1.65
N GLN A 54 0.55 -2.30 -1.35
CA GLN A 54 0.46 -3.51 -2.14
C GLN A 54 -0.27 -4.58 -1.31
N LYS A 55 -1.22 -5.27 -1.92
CA LYS A 55 -1.96 -6.34 -1.26
C LYS A 55 -1.88 -7.60 -2.11
N ARG A 56 -1.48 -8.71 -1.49
CA ARG A 56 -1.31 -10.01 -2.14
C ARG A 56 -1.87 -11.11 -1.26
N THR A 57 -2.27 -12.20 -1.91
CA THR A 57 -2.41 -13.48 -1.26
C THR A 57 -1.13 -14.27 -1.54
N PRO A 58 -0.22 -14.44 -0.58
CA PRO A 58 1.13 -14.96 -0.84
C PRO A 58 1.16 -16.27 -1.59
N GLU A 59 0.27 -17.21 -1.27
CA GLU A 59 0.19 -18.53 -1.93
C GLU A 59 -0.23 -18.45 -3.39
N ILE A 60 -1.02 -17.43 -3.77
CA ILE A 60 -1.49 -17.23 -5.14
C ILE A 60 -0.44 -16.52 -5.97
N CYS A 61 0.16 -15.46 -5.43
CA CYS A 61 1.12 -14.62 -6.13
C CYS A 61 2.53 -15.19 -6.19
N THR A 62 2.85 -16.17 -5.35
CA THR A 62 4.19 -16.75 -5.27
C THR A 62 4.20 -18.12 -5.92
N PRO A 63 4.97 -18.36 -6.98
CA PRO A 63 5.15 -19.69 -7.54
C PRO A 63 5.65 -20.69 -6.49
N LYS A 64 5.10 -21.90 -6.52
CA LYS A 64 5.40 -22.89 -5.46
C LYS A 64 6.87 -23.26 -5.34
N ASP A 65 7.60 -23.24 -6.43
CA ASP A 65 9.05 -23.49 -6.45
C ASP A 65 9.87 -22.40 -5.78
N GLN A 66 9.27 -21.23 -5.51
CA GLN A 66 9.90 -20.11 -4.82
C GLN A 66 9.61 -20.08 -3.31
N TRP A 67 8.62 -20.84 -2.83
CA TRP A 67 8.15 -20.75 -1.45
C TRP A 67 9.23 -21.02 -0.41
N ASN A 68 10.02 -22.05 -0.60
CA ASN A 68 11.02 -22.52 0.36
C ASN A 68 12.43 -21.95 0.11
N ILE A 69 12.57 -21.03 -0.83
CA ILE A 69 13.84 -20.34 -1.04
C ILE A 69 14.09 -19.40 0.14
N GLU A 70 15.17 -19.63 0.85
CA GLU A 70 15.54 -18.77 1.97
C GLU A 70 16.15 -17.45 1.50
N ARG A 71 15.80 -16.39 2.21
CA ARG A 71 16.31 -15.03 1.97
C ARG A 71 16.64 -14.34 3.26
N ASP A 72 17.57 -13.42 3.21
CA ASP A 72 17.83 -12.51 4.32
C ASP A 72 16.74 -11.46 4.38
N THR A 73 16.19 -11.26 5.57
CA THR A 73 15.08 -10.34 5.84
C THR A 73 15.42 -9.47 7.05
N PRO A 74 14.67 -8.39 7.33
CA PRO A 74 14.85 -7.59 8.54
C PRO A 74 14.76 -8.40 9.84
N TRP A 75 14.13 -9.58 9.82
CA TRP A 75 13.97 -10.48 10.98
C TRP A 75 14.92 -11.67 10.96
N GLY A 76 15.92 -11.64 10.09
CA GLY A 76 16.84 -12.75 9.87
C GLY A 76 16.49 -13.58 8.65
N ARG A 77 17.14 -14.74 8.55
CA ARG A 77 16.95 -15.63 7.39
C ARG A 77 15.67 -16.44 7.54
N MET A 78 14.81 -16.40 6.52
CA MET A 78 13.55 -17.14 6.50
C MET A 78 13.15 -17.50 5.06
N THR A 79 12.18 -18.40 4.92
CA THR A 79 11.64 -18.75 3.61
C THR A 79 10.93 -17.56 2.99
N TYR A 80 10.90 -17.50 1.66
CA TYR A 80 10.24 -16.41 0.95
C TYR A 80 8.73 -16.34 1.25
N ILE A 81 8.07 -17.49 1.37
CA ILE A 81 6.64 -17.48 1.69
C ILE A 81 6.36 -16.94 3.10
N ASP A 82 7.17 -17.31 4.09
CA ASP A 82 7.05 -16.79 5.46
C ASP A 82 7.30 -15.28 5.50
N TYR A 83 8.31 -14.82 4.76
CA TYR A 83 8.56 -13.38 4.60
C TYR A 83 7.36 -12.66 4.01
N ARG A 84 6.74 -13.21 2.95
CA ARG A 84 5.56 -12.61 2.32
C ARG A 84 4.40 -12.50 3.29
N HIS A 85 4.11 -13.54 4.07
CA HIS A 85 3.09 -13.48 5.11
C HIS A 85 3.38 -12.45 6.18
N LYS A 86 4.64 -12.30 6.55
CA LYS A 86 5.05 -11.36 7.61
C LYS A 86 4.84 -9.90 7.23
N VAL A 87 4.94 -9.55 5.96
CA VAL A 87 4.76 -8.18 5.48
C VAL A 87 3.35 -7.87 4.99
N GLU A 88 2.49 -8.87 4.78
CA GLU A 88 1.11 -8.63 4.35
C GLU A 88 0.23 -8.14 5.50
N PHE A 89 -0.59 -7.15 5.20
CA PHE A 89 -1.67 -6.71 6.09
C PHE A 89 -2.96 -7.47 5.82
N GLY A 90 -3.71 -7.73 6.88
CA GLY A 90 -5.06 -8.26 6.80
C GLY A 90 -6.12 -7.18 7.03
N GLU A 91 -7.35 -7.61 7.20
CA GLU A 91 -8.51 -6.73 7.39
C GLU A 91 -8.34 -5.78 8.59
N LYS A 92 -7.81 -6.29 9.70
CA LYS A 92 -7.60 -5.50 10.92
C LYS A 92 -6.65 -4.34 10.70
N GLU A 93 -5.53 -4.60 10.04
CA GLU A 93 -4.51 -3.60 9.75
C GLU A 93 -5.03 -2.56 8.75
N TYR A 94 -5.69 -2.99 7.69
CA TYR A 94 -6.28 -2.06 6.72
C TYR A 94 -7.42 -1.24 7.31
N SER A 95 -8.22 -1.79 8.22
CA SER A 95 -9.23 -1.02 8.96
C SER A 95 -8.60 0.08 9.81
N ALA A 96 -7.49 -0.20 10.47
CA ALA A 96 -6.75 0.79 11.24
C ALA A 96 -6.14 1.88 10.33
N ILE A 97 -5.64 1.51 9.16
CA ILE A 97 -5.12 2.46 8.15
C ILE A 97 -6.24 3.35 7.63
N ASP A 98 -7.40 2.78 7.29
CA ASP A 98 -8.55 3.53 6.80
C ASP A 98 -9.01 4.58 7.82
N LYS A 99 -9.16 4.17 9.06
CA LYS A 99 -9.49 5.09 10.16
C LYS A 99 -8.48 6.21 10.29
N TYR A 100 -7.20 5.89 10.32
CA TYR A 100 -6.13 6.89 10.44
C TYR A 100 -6.11 7.86 9.26
N CYS A 101 -6.23 7.35 8.03
CA CYS A 101 -6.25 8.18 6.83
C CYS A 101 -7.47 9.12 6.81
N LYS A 102 -8.63 8.66 7.27
CA LYS A 102 -9.82 9.52 7.45
C LYS A 102 -9.59 10.61 8.47
N GLU A 103 -8.97 10.29 9.59
CA GLU A 103 -8.65 11.26 10.65
C GLU A 103 -7.73 12.38 10.17
N ILE A 104 -6.72 12.07 9.37
CA ILE A 104 -5.75 13.06 8.86
C ILE A 104 -6.10 13.62 7.48
N GLY A 105 -7.15 13.16 6.85
CA GLY A 105 -7.58 13.62 5.52
C GLY A 105 -6.65 13.16 4.40
N MET A 106 -6.24 11.89 4.40
CA MET A 106 -5.38 11.30 3.38
C MET A 106 -6.14 10.28 2.54
N ILE A 107 -6.01 10.36 1.21
CA ILE A 107 -6.52 9.34 0.29
C ILE A 107 -5.56 8.16 0.32
N TRP A 108 -6.09 6.95 0.39
CA TRP A 108 -5.29 5.73 0.29
C TRP A 108 -5.96 4.66 -0.56
N PHE A 109 -5.17 3.80 -1.14
CA PHE A 109 -5.63 2.64 -1.89
C PHE A 109 -4.53 1.57 -1.94
N ALA A 110 -4.84 0.41 -2.50
CA ALA A 110 -3.88 -0.67 -2.64
C ALA A 110 -3.90 -1.22 -4.08
N SER A 111 -2.73 -1.59 -4.57
CA SER A 111 -2.61 -2.43 -5.75
C SER A 111 -2.81 -3.88 -5.33
N CYS A 112 -3.92 -4.48 -5.76
CA CYS A 112 -4.22 -5.88 -5.51
C CYS A 112 -3.56 -6.72 -6.61
N TRP A 113 -2.80 -7.75 -6.22
CA TRP A 113 -2.00 -8.57 -7.13
C TRP A 113 -2.69 -9.86 -7.56
N ASP A 114 -3.81 -10.18 -6.93
CA ASP A 114 -4.65 -11.33 -7.22
C ASP A 114 -6.10 -11.02 -6.90
N GLU A 115 -7.02 -11.86 -7.39
CA GLU A 115 -8.45 -11.63 -7.23
C GLU A 115 -8.92 -11.71 -5.78
N GLU A 116 -8.30 -12.56 -4.96
CA GLU A 116 -8.64 -12.68 -3.54
C GLU A 116 -8.16 -11.47 -2.71
N ALA A 117 -7.20 -10.72 -3.23
CA ALA A 117 -6.72 -9.51 -2.57
C ALA A 117 -7.69 -8.32 -2.72
N VAL A 118 -8.64 -8.39 -3.64
CA VAL A 118 -9.65 -7.36 -3.84
C VAL A 118 -10.69 -7.41 -2.74
#